data_1ee02d9ad0bb9e0e3633db7fa38821c3
#
_entry.id   1ee02d9ad0bb9e0e3633db7fa38821c3
#
_cell.length_a   1.000
_cell.length_b   1.000
_cell.length_c   1.000
_cell.angle_alpha   90.00
_cell.angle_beta   90.00
_cell.angle_gamma   90.00
#
_symmetry.space_group_name_H-M   'P 1'
#
loop_
_entity.id
_entity.type
_entity.pdbx_description
1 polymer ?
#
loop_
_entity_poly.entity_id
_entity_poly.type
_entity_poly.pdbx_seq_one_letter_code
_entity_poly.pdbx_strand_id
1 'polypeptide(L)'
;MKLANPAPNRPVTSPYGPRRHPITGELGKMHRGVDFGGTFRVLAAADGVIAHVGYSASGGGHVVIIKHAPKLYTVYYHGRERTVFNKGDRIKQGDTVYVSGSTGASTGPHLHFEVRTSRRWGVTEDPMAYIDREVVISPKPKPLKVDGRLGKNTWLRWQETLKRDWGYEGMIDGRPGPMTYRAIQRSCGAVVDGVLGPKTKTKVQKRLKDQDFYLGPLDGIWGRGTISALQRALNKNHY
;
A
#
# COMPACT_ATOMS: atom_id res chain seq x y z
N MET A 1 -19.26 13.30 -1.22
CA MET A 1 -18.14 12.56 -1.86
C MET A 1 -18.21 11.14 -1.35
N LYS A 2 -18.29 10.17 -2.24
CA LYS A 2 -18.19 8.75 -1.88
C LYS A 2 -16.73 8.35 -1.72
N LEU A 3 -16.45 7.45 -0.78
CA LEU A 3 -15.10 6.92 -0.50
C LEU A 3 -15.02 5.48 -0.99
N ALA A 4 -13.89 5.09 -1.55
CA ALA A 4 -13.60 3.69 -1.82
C ALA A 4 -13.35 2.93 -0.51
N ASN A 5 -13.64 1.64 -0.51
CA ASN A 5 -13.33 0.78 0.63
C ASN A 5 -11.80 0.68 0.82
N PRO A 6 -11.24 1.11 1.97
CA PRO A 6 -9.81 1.03 2.24
C PRO A 6 -9.30 -0.41 2.47
N ALA A 7 -10.22 -1.36 2.64
CA ALA A 7 -9.97 -2.76 2.93
C ALA A 7 -10.87 -3.68 2.07
N PRO A 8 -10.73 -3.67 0.72
CA PRO A 8 -11.58 -4.45 -0.15
C PRO A 8 -11.46 -5.95 0.19
N ASN A 9 -12.61 -6.64 0.19
CA ASN A 9 -12.73 -8.08 0.50
C ASN A 9 -12.31 -8.44 1.94
N ARG A 10 -12.34 -7.50 2.89
CA ARG A 10 -12.10 -7.78 4.30
C ARG A 10 -13.39 -7.66 5.10
N PRO A 11 -13.63 -8.58 6.04
CA PRO A 11 -14.81 -8.49 6.89
C PRO A 11 -14.67 -7.32 7.86
N VAL A 12 -15.79 -6.65 8.11
CA VAL A 12 -15.93 -5.75 9.26
C VAL A 12 -15.97 -6.61 10.52
N THR A 13 -14.96 -6.48 11.37
CA THR A 13 -14.86 -7.22 12.63
C THR A 13 -15.42 -6.44 13.81
N SER A 14 -15.52 -5.11 13.68
CA SER A 14 -16.21 -4.28 14.67
C SER A 14 -16.80 -3.02 14.01
N PRO A 15 -18.11 -2.81 14.09
CA PRO A 15 -18.78 -1.66 13.49
C PRO A 15 -18.54 -0.37 14.29
N TYR A 16 -18.85 0.76 13.66
CA TYR A 16 -18.98 2.06 14.31
C TYR A 16 -20.13 2.07 15.31
N GLY A 17 -19.97 2.78 16.43
CA GLY A 17 -21.02 2.97 17.41
C GLY A 17 -20.68 2.45 18.82
N PRO A 18 -21.63 2.48 19.75
CA PRO A 18 -21.40 2.03 21.12
C PRO A 18 -21.19 0.52 21.19
N ARG A 19 -20.10 0.09 21.84
CA ARG A 19 -19.73 -1.32 22.02
C ARG A 19 -19.07 -1.57 23.37
N ARG A 20 -18.87 -2.84 23.73
CA ARG A 20 -17.94 -3.19 24.81
C ARG A 20 -16.52 -2.91 24.36
N HIS A 21 -15.75 -2.15 25.14
CA HIS A 21 -14.35 -1.85 24.82
C HIS A 21 -13.49 -3.12 24.90
N PRO A 22 -12.74 -3.49 23.85
CA PRO A 22 -12.05 -4.79 23.76
C PRO A 22 -10.92 -4.97 24.77
N ILE A 23 -10.36 -3.87 25.30
CA ILE A 23 -9.24 -3.90 26.26
C ILE A 23 -9.74 -3.67 27.68
N THR A 24 -10.58 -2.65 27.91
CA THR A 24 -11.03 -2.27 29.26
C THR A 24 -12.33 -2.97 29.70
N GLY A 25 -13.07 -3.59 28.78
CA GLY A 25 -14.36 -4.21 29.03
C GLY A 25 -15.52 -3.22 29.29
N GLU A 26 -15.26 -1.90 29.22
CA GLU A 26 -16.26 -0.85 29.45
C GLU A 26 -17.43 -0.96 28.47
N LEU A 27 -18.66 -1.00 28.98
CA LEU A 27 -19.87 -1.06 28.17
C LEU A 27 -20.24 0.32 27.63
N GLY A 28 -20.83 0.35 26.43
CA GLY A 28 -21.31 1.59 25.81
C GLY A 28 -20.19 2.51 25.31
N LYS A 29 -18.92 2.05 25.31
CA LYS A 29 -17.80 2.84 24.77
C LYS A 29 -17.99 3.09 23.29
N MET A 30 -17.97 4.35 22.90
CA MET A 30 -18.10 4.74 21.50
C MET A 30 -16.91 4.26 20.67
N HIS A 31 -17.14 3.38 19.70
CA HIS A 31 -16.21 3.03 18.65
C HIS A 31 -16.30 4.06 17.52
N ARG A 32 -15.27 4.87 17.35
CA ARG A 32 -15.27 6.04 16.47
C ARG A 32 -14.96 5.74 15.01
N GLY A 33 -14.79 4.48 14.67
CA GLY A 33 -14.48 4.01 13.33
C GLY A 33 -15.06 2.64 13.07
N VAL A 34 -14.55 1.99 12.05
CA VAL A 34 -14.85 0.60 11.71
C VAL A 34 -13.54 -0.19 11.69
N ASP A 35 -13.55 -1.41 12.22
CA ASP A 35 -12.39 -2.30 12.21
C ASP A 35 -12.52 -3.33 11.09
N PHE A 36 -11.48 -3.45 10.27
CA PHE A 36 -11.31 -4.50 9.27
C PHE A 36 -10.19 -5.45 9.71
N GLY A 37 -10.55 -6.72 9.96
CA GLY A 37 -9.64 -7.70 10.54
C GLY A 37 -8.55 -8.22 9.60
N GLY A 38 -7.40 -8.55 10.18
CA GLY A 38 -6.27 -9.22 9.52
C GLY A 38 -5.15 -8.29 9.05
N THR A 39 -4.12 -8.92 8.47
CA THR A 39 -2.97 -8.24 7.87
C THR A 39 -3.16 -8.12 6.36
N PHE A 40 -3.21 -6.91 5.84
CA PHE A 40 -3.45 -6.63 4.43
C PHE A 40 -2.97 -5.23 4.05
N ARG A 41 -2.88 -4.94 2.76
CA ARG A 41 -2.61 -3.60 2.24
C ARG A 41 -3.81 -2.70 2.45
N VAL A 42 -3.61 -1.63 3.17
CA VAL A 42 -4.61 -0.59 3.41
C VAL A 42 -4.52 0.44 2.30
N LEU A 43 -5.66 0.72 1.66
CA LEU A 43 -5.74 1.61 0.51
C LEU A 43 -6.29 2.97 0.89
N ALA A 44 -5.82 4.02 0.21
CA ALA A 44 -6.39 5.36 0.35
C ALA A 44 -7.82 5.38 -0.20
N ALA A 45 -8.76 5.82 0.63
CA ALA A 45 -10.19 5.80 0.31
C ALA A 45 -10.61 6.82 -0.75
N ALA A 46 -9.79 7.84 -1.01
CA ALA A 46 -9.97 8.82 -2.08
C ALA A 46 -8.66 9.56 -2.35
N ASP A 47 -8.61 10.33 -3.45
CA ASP A 47 -7.54 11.29 -3.71
C ASP A 47 -7.45 12.29 -2.57
N GLY A 48 -6.22 12.72 -2.22
CA GLY A 48 -6.05 13.69 -1.14
C GLY A 48 -4.62 14.13 -0.90
N VAL A 49 -4.42 14.75 0.26
CA VAL A 49 -3.12 15.20 0.77
C VAL A 49 -2.92 14.62 2.17
N ILE A 50 -1.75 14.08 2.43
CA ILE A 50 -1.38 13.59 3.76
C ILE A 50 -1.37 14.76 4.75
N ALA A 51 -2.34 14.78 5.64
CA ALA A 51 -2.48 15.83 6.66
C ALA A 51 -1.66 15.55 7.92
N HIS A 52 -1.40 14.28 8.21
CA HIS A 52 -0.62 13.85 9.37
C HIS A 52 -0.06 12.44 9.18
N VAL A 53 1.14 12.23 9.69
CA VAL A 53 1.77 10.91 9.92
C VAL A 53 2.32 10.93 11.32
N GLY A 54 2.00 9.92 12.12
CA GLY A 54 2.43 9.86 13.51
C GLY A 54 2.47 8.46 14.09
N TYR A 55 2.91 8.37 15.35
CA TYR A 55 2.94 7.16 16.14
C TYR A 55 2.52 7.43 17.59
N SER A 56 1.71 6.56 18.16
CA SER A 56 1.31 6.59 19.58
C SER A 56 1.23 5.17 20.13
N ALA A 57 2.14 4.83 21.04
CA ALA A 57 2.21 3.48 21.63
C ALA A 57 0.97 3.15 22.48
N SER A 58 0.40 4.12 23.19
CA SER A 58 -0.80 3.99 24.02
C SER A 58 -2.11 4.26 23.28
N GLY A 59 -2.05 4.56 21.98
CA GLY A 59 -3.18 4.90 21.14
C GLY A 59 -3.19 4.13 19.82
N GLY A 60 -3.33 4.83 18.71
CA GLY A 60 -3.53 4.25 17.38
C GLY A 60 -2.30 3.61 16.72
N GLY A 61 -1.16 3.47 17.39
CA GLY A 61 0.07 2.95 16.76
C GLY A 61 0.55 3.87 15.65
N HIS A 62 0.93 3.30 14.51
CA HIS A 62 1.19 4.08 13.31
C HIS A 62 -0.13 4.61 12.72
N VAL A 63 -0.19 5.92 12.56
CA VAL A 63 -1.40 6.66 12.15
C VAL A 63 -1.11 7.49 10.90
N VAL A 64 -2.04 7.46 9.96
CA VAL A 64 -2.06 8.35 8.81
C VAL A 64 -3.41 9.06 8.75
N ILE A 65 -3.39 10.38 8.51
CA ILE A 65 -4.59 11.18 8.25
C ILE A 65 -4.48 11.74 6.83
N ILE A 66 -5.49 11.50 6.02
CA ILE A 66 -5.60 12.04 4.67
C ILE A 66 -6.73 13.08 4.65
N LYS A 67 -6.44 14.26 4.09
CA LYS A 67 -7.43 15.30 3.82
C LYS A 67 -7.89 15.18 2.37
N HIS A 68 -9.16 14.97 2.15
CA HIS A 68 -9.78 14.83 0.82
C HIS A 68 -10.50 16.11 0.37
N ALA A 69 -11.10 16.84 1.32
CA ALA A 69 -11.85 18.07 1.09
C ALA A 69 -11.78 18.97 2.34
N PRO A 70 -12.30 20.21 2.31
CA PRO A 70 -12.24 21.14 3.44
C PRO A 70 -12.77 20.59 4.78
N LYS A 71 -13.77 19.72 4.73
CA LYS A 71 -14.38 19.08 5.92
C LYS A 71 -14.46 17.55 5.76
N LEU A 72 -13.52 16.93 5.06
CA LEU A 72 -13.49 15.48 4.90
C LEU A 72 -12.08 14.94 5.07
N TYR A 73 -11.90 14.09 6.08
CA TYR A 73 -10.66 13.42 6.42
C TYR A 73 -10.93 11.93 6.63
N THR A 74 -9.96 11.10 6.24
CA THR A 74 -9.92 9.70 6.65
C THR A 74 -8.71 9.47 7.53
N VAL A 75 -8.87 8.62 8.53
CA VAL A 75 -7.81 8.25 9.46
C VAL A 75 -7.63 6.74 9.45
N TYR A 76 -6.38 6.36 9.40
CA TYR A 76 -5.92 4.97 9.31
C TYR A 76 -5.02 4.70 10.50
N TYR A 77 -5.34 3.66 11.29
CA TYR A 77 -4.62 3.31 12.52
C TYR A 77 -4.01 1.91 12.46
N HIS A 78 -3.13 1.61 13.38
CA HIS A 78 -2.51 0.32 13.62
C HIS A 78 -1.65 -0.19 12.46
N GLY A 79 -1.08 0.71 11.64
CA GLY A 79 -0.13 0.32 10.61
C GLY A 79 0.98 -0.56 11.17
N ARG A 80 1.39 -1.61 10.44
CA ARG A 80 2.47 -2.49 10.84
C ARG A 80 3.79 -1.74 11.01
N GLU A 81 4.02 -0.76 10.14
CA GLU A 81 5.18 0.11 10.09
C GLU A 81 4.77 1.51 9.64
N ARG A 82 5.68 2.46 9.74
CA ARG A 82 5.44 3.82 9.26
C ARG A 82 5.16 3.79 7.75
N THR A 83 4.17 4.59 7.31
CA THR A 83 3.94 4.83 5.88
C THR A 83 5.17 5.45 5.20
N VAL A 84 5.31 5.24 3.90
CA VAL A 84 6.35 5.88 3.08
C VAL A 84 6.05 7.35 2.79
N PHE A 85 4.80 7.79 2.97
CA PHE A 85 4.39 9.18 2.76
C PHE A 85 4.81 10.09 3.90
N ASN A 86 4.99 11.37 3.59
CA ASN A 86 5.19 12.44 4.53
C ASN A 86 3.99 13.41 4.52
N LYS A 87 3.86 14.21 5.59
CA LYS A 87 2.86 15.28 5.63
C LYS A 87 3.07 16.24 4.45
N GLY A 88 2.01 16.52 3.71
CA GLY A 88 2.00 17.37 2.51
C GLY A 88 2.03 16.58 1.20
N ASP A 89 2.40 15.29 1.21
CA ASP A 89 2.41 14.48 0.01
C ASP A 89 1.00 14.29 -0.56
N ARG A 90 0.90 14.23 -1.88
CA ARG A 90 -0.34 13.85 -2.58
C ARG A 90 -0.47 12.34 -2.63
N ILE A 91 -1.67 11.84 -2.44
CA ILE A 91 -2.00 10.43 -2.52
C ILE A 91 -3.25 10.27 -3.41
N LYS A 92 -3.28 9.21 -4.18
CA LYS A 92 -4.41 8.85 -5.04
C LYS A 92 -5.26 7.77 -4.40
N GLN A 93 -6.56 7.78 -4.72
CA GLN A 93 -7.45 6.68 -4.36
C GLN A 93 -6.87 5.34 -4.81
N GLY A 94 -6.83 4.37 -3.90
CA GLY A 94 -6.27 3.04 -4.16
C GLY A 94 -4.76 2.91 -3.98
N ASP A 95 -4.02 4.00 -3.76
CA ASP A 95 -2.61 3.92 -3.35
C ASP A 95 -2.51 3.22 -1.98
N THR A 96 -1.44 2.45 -1.80
CA THR A 96 -1.19 1.78 -0.51
C THR A 96 -0.75 2.79 0.54
N VAL A 97 -1.53 2.96 1.59
CA VAL A 97 -1.19 3.81 2.75
C VAL A 97 -0.12 3.13 3.60
N TYR A 98 -0.31 1.87 3.94
CA TYR A 98 0.60 0.96 4.65
C TYR A 98 0.05 -0.48 4.64
N VAL A 99 0.70 -1.41 5.31
CA VAL A 99 0.16 -2.74 5.65
C VAL A 99 -0.45 -2.68 7.05
N SER A 100 -1.68 -3.16 7.23
CA SER A 100 -2.33 -3.24 8.55
C SER A 100 -1.53 -4.13 9.51
N GLY A 101 -1.51 -3.76 10.76
CA GLY A 101 -0.76 -4.43 11.82
C GLY A 101 -1.49 -4.37 13.16
N SER A 102 -0.73 -4.44 14.24
CA SER A 102 -1.25 -4.43 15.61
C SER A 102 -0.43 -3.46 16.49
N THR A 103 0.04 -2.35 15.94
CA THR A 103 0.79 -1.34 16.71
C THR A 103 -0.12 -0.46 17.55
N GLY A 104 0.38 0.04 18.67
CA GLY A 104 -0.40 0.82 19.62
C GLY A 104 -1.33 -0.04 20.50
N ALA A 105 -2.44 0.53 20.96
CA ALA A 105 -3.46 -0.16 21.77
C ALA A 105 -4.35 -1.04 20.87
N SER A 106 -3.91 -2.24 20.58
CA SER A 106 -4.55 -3.19 19.67
C SER A 106 -4.51 -4.60 20.25
N THR A 107 -5.55 -5.39 20.03
CA THR A 107 -5.63 -6.79 20.45
C THR A 107 -5.23 -7.78 19.37
N GLY A 108 -4.94 -7.32 18.15
CA GLY A 108 -4.53 -8.15 17.02
C GLY A 108 -4.50 -7.37 15.72
N PRO A 109 -3.94 -7.94 14.63
CA PRO A 109 -3.81 -7.25 13.37
C PRO A 109 -5.16 -6.82 12.78
N HIS A 110 -5.33 -5.52 12.54
CA HIS A 110 -6.50 -4.94 11.89
C HIS A 110 -6.21 -3.53 11.38
N LEU A 111 -7.11 -3.00 10.55
CA LEU A 111 -7.23 -1.57 10.26
C LEU A 111 -8.38 -1.02 11.10
N HIS A 112 -8.12 -0.04 11.97
CA HIS A 112 -9.17 0.84 12.47
C HIS A 112 -9.25 2.06 11.54
N PHE A 113 -10.44 2.27 10.94
CA PHE A 113 -10.68 3.30 9.92
C PHE A 113 -11.75 4.29 10.39
N GLU A 114 -11.43 5.59 10.35
CA GLU A 114 -12.38 6.64 10.70
C GLU A 114 -12.65 7.58 9.52
N VAL A 115 -13.87 8.11 9.46
CA VAL A 115 -14.25 9.27 8.67
C VAL A 115 -14.48 10.44 9.60
N ARG A 116 -13.87 11.59 9.31
CA ARG A 116 -14.00 12.80 10.12
C ARG A 116 -14.40 14.00 9.25
N THR A 117 -15.32 14.80 9.77
CA THR A 117 -15.72 16.07 9.16
C THR A 117 -14.92 17.26 9.71
N SER A 118 -14.05 16.99 10.69
CA SER A 118 -13.13 17.95 11.27
C SER A 118 -11.78 17.31 11.53
N ARG A 119 -10.69 18.10 11.52
CA ARG A 119 -9.38 17.63 11.95
C ARG A 119 -9.31 17.38 13.46
N ARG A 120 -10.27 17.88 14.24
CA ARG A 120 -10.31 17.69 15.68
C ARG A 120 -10.57 16.23 16.03
N TRP A 121 -9.89 15.75 17.03
CA TRP A 121 -10.14 14.44 17.63
C TRP A 121 -11.58 14.33 18.12
N GLY A 122 -12.20 13.18 17.89
CA GLY A 122 -13.53 12.86 18.45
C GLY A 122 -14.73 13.27 17.60
N VAL A 123 -14.56 14.00 16.51
CA VAL A 123 -15.66 14.31 15.57
C VAL A 123 -15.60 13.32 14.42
N THR A 124 -16.27 12.18 14.58
CA THR A 124 -16.32 11.08 13.62
C THR A 124 -17.74 10.80 13.18
N GLU A 125 -17.87 10.25 11.99
CA GLU A 125 -19.12 9.75 11.43
C GLU A 125 -18.96 8.28 11.05
N ASP A 126 -20.07 7.56 10.90
CA ASP A 126 -20.03 6.15 10.48
C ASP A 126 -19.35 6.02 9.11
N PRO A 127 -18.16 5.37 9.04
CA PRO A 127 -17.48 5.21 7.78
C PRO A 127 -18.27 4.45 6.73
N MET A 128 -19.14 3.53 7.15
CA MET A 128 -19.95 2.72 6.23
C MET A 128 -21.03 3.52 5.50
N ALA A 129 -21.37 4.73 6.00
CA ALA A 129 -22.24 5.66 5.29
C ALA A 129 -21.54 6.36 4.09
N TYR A 130 -20.20 6.41 4.11
CA TYR A 130 -19.37 7.05 3.08
C TYR A 130 -18.79 6.05 2.10
N ILE A 131 -18.51 4.84 2.55
CA ILE A 131 -17.91 3.80 1.71
C ILE A 131 -18.96 3.33 0.70
N ASP A 132 -18.64 3.47 -0.59
CA ASP A 132 -19.46 2.88 -1.65
C ASP A 132 -19.39 1.35 -1.56
N ARG A 133 -20.54 0.70 -1.44
CA ARG A 133 -20.63 -0.77 -1.44
C ARG A 133 -20.33 -1.38 -2.81
N GLU A 134 -20.44 -0.58 -3.87
CA GLU A 134 -19.86 -0.94 -5.15
C GLU A 134 -18.33 -0.76 -5.05
N VAL A 135 -17.65 -1.88 -5.01
CA VAL A 135 -16.21 -1.95 -5.14
C VAL A 135 -15.84 -1.35 -6.50
N VAL A 136 -15.57 -0.05 -6.54
CA VAL A 136 -14.75 0.48 -7.63
C VAL A 136 -13.33 -0.01 -7.33
N ILE A 137 -13.11 -1.27 -7.64
CA ILE A 137 -11.76 -1.75 -7.95
C ILE A 137 -11.34 -0.84 -9.09
N SER A 138 -10.40 0.05 -8.87
CA SER A 138 -9.66 0.68 -9.97
C SER A 138 -9.36 -0.45 -10.94
N PRO A 139 -9.78 -0.37 -12.23
CA PRO A 139 -9.76 -1.52 -13.10
C PRO A 139 -8.39 -2.15 -12.99
N LYS A 140 -8.35 -3.42 -12.56
CA LYS A 140 -7.09 -4.16 -12.36
C LYS A 140 -6.27 -3.90 -13.61
N PRO A 141 -5.10 -3.24 -13.52
CA PRO A 141 -4.42 -2.77 -14.71
C PRO A 141 -4.31 -3.94 -15.67
N LYS A 142 -4.68 -3.74 -16.95
CA LYS A 142 -4.68 -4.83 -17.94
C LYS A 142 -3.38 -5.64 -17.79
N PRO A 143 -3.43 -6.95 -17.72
CA PRO A 143 -2.23 -7.76 -17.57
C PRO A 143 -1.22 -7.40 -18.64
N LEU A 144 0.05 -7.28 -18.24
CA LEU A 144 1.14 -7.15 -19.20
C LEU A 144 1.14 -8.36 -20.14
N LYS A 145 1.32 -8.12 -21.43
CA LYS A 145 1.64 -9.19 -22.35
C LYS A 145 2.98 -9.81 -21.93
N VAL A 146 2.98 -11.12 -21.74
CA VAL A 146 4.19 -11.88 -21.42
C VAL A 146 4.90 -12.23 -22.74
N ASP A 147 5.65 -11.29 -23.28
CA ASP A 147 6.30 -11.39 -24.58
C ASP A 147 7.83 -11.46 -24.52
N GLY A 148 8.38 -11.36 -23.30
CA GLY A 148 9.81 -11.34 -23.05
C GLY A 148 10.52 -10.07 -23.55
N ARG A 149 9.76 -8.98 -23.78
CA ARG A 149 10.29 -7.69 -24.19
C ARG A 149 10.18 -6.68 -23.05
N LEU A 150 11.29 -6.05 -22.69
CA LEU A 150 11.33 -5.01 -21.66
C LEU A 150 10.95 -3.65 -22.27
N GLY A 151 9.67 -3.57 -22.68
CA GLY A 151 9.12 -2.37 -23.31
C GLY A 151 8.55 -1.36 -22.29
N LYS A 152 8.05 -0.24 -22.82
CA LYS A 152 7.48 0.88 -22.01
C LYS A 152 6.46 0.42 -20.99
N ASN A 153 5.51 -0.46 -21.37
CA ASN A 153 4.46 -0.92 -20.47
C ASN A 153 5.00 -1.78 -19.32
N THR A 154 6.04 -2.57 -19.56
CA THR A 154 6.73 -3.34 -18.51
C THR A 154 7.42 -2.41 -17.53
N TRP A 155 8.09 -1.36 -18.02
CA TRP A 155 8.72 -0.34 -17.17
C TRP A 155 7.70 0.46 -16.37
N LEU A 156 6.60 0.90 -16.97
CA LEU A 156 5.51 1.58 -16.25
C LEU A 156 5.01 0.72 -15.09
N ARG A 157 4.66 -0.54 -15.37
CA ARG A 157 4.18 -1.47 -14.34
C ARG A 157 5.22 -1.72 -13.25
N TRP A 158 6.50 -1.82 -13.62
CA TRP A 158 7.56 -2.02 -12.65
C TRP A 158 7.78 -0.77 -11.79
N GLN A 159 7.80 0.43 -12.39
CA GLN A 159 7.86 1.70 -11.65
C GLN A 159 6.68 1.86 -10.69
N GLU A 160 5.45 1.51 -11.10
CA GLU A 160 4.27 1.47 -10.21
C GLU A 160 4.50 0.53 -9.01
N THR A 161 4.99 -0.68 -9.27
CA THR A 161 5.30 -1.66 -8.22
C THR A 161 6.41 -1.17 -7.30
N LEU A 162 7.49 -0.60 -7.86
CA LEU A 162 8.61 -0.06 -7.09
C LEU A 162 8.16 1.15 -6.23
N LYS A 163 7.26 1.98 -6.74
CA LYS A 163 6.68 3.09 -5.99
C LYS A 163 5.83 2.59 -4.83
N ARG A 164 5.01 1.60 -5.09
CA ARG A 164 4.11 1.00 -4.10
C ARG A 164 4.87 0.30 -2.96
N ASP A 165 5.93 -0.48 -3.28
CA ASP A 165 6.51 -1.46 -2.36
C ASP A 165 7.96 -1.13 -1.95
N TRP A 166 8.68 -0.28 -2.71
CA TRP A 166 10.15 -0.14 -2.58
C TRP A 166 10.65 1.30 -2.57
N GLY A 167 9.78 2.27 -2.26
CA GLY A 167 10.16 3.67 -2.08
C GLY A 167 10.75 4.33 -3.35
N TYR A 168 10.18 4.04 -4.52
CA TYR A 168 10.52 4.76 -5.74
C TYR A 168 9.85 6.13 -5.76
N GLU A 169 10.63 7.19 -5.82
CA GLU A 169 10.18 8.58 -5.79
C GLU A 169 10.16 9.25 -7.17
N GLY A 170 10.60 8.55 -8.21
CA GLY A 170 10.63 9.07 -9.57
C GLY A 170 9.26 9.08 -10.27
N MET A 171 9.24 9.65 -11.47
CA MET A 171 8.06 9.64 -12.33
C MET A 171 7.77 8.23 -12.86
N ILE A 172 6.48 7.88 -12.93
CA ILE A 172 6.01 6.66 -13.60
C ILE A 172 5.79 7.01 -15.07
N ASP A 173 6.86 6.95 -15.87
CA ASP A 173 6.87 7.40 -17.27
C ASP A 173 7.26 6.29 -18.26
N GLY A 174 7.64 5.12 -17.74
CA GLY A 174 8.14 4.00 -18.52
C GLY A 174 9.55 4.20 -19.05
N ARG A 175 10.27 5.20 -18.55
CA ARG A 175 11.67 5.49 -18.87
C ARG A 175 12.52 5.22 -17.63
N PRO A 176 13.24 4.09 -17.57
CA PRO A 176 14.07 3.79 -16.42
C PRO A 176 15.31 4.67 -16.38
N GLY A 177 15.70 5.06 -15.19
CA GLY A 177 16.91 5.84 -14.93
C GLY A 177 17.50 5.48 -13.56
N PRO A 178 18.52 6.21 -13.09
CA PRO A 178 19.18 5.91 -11.81
C PRO A 178 18.25 5.77 -10.61
N MET A 179 17.19 6.57 -10.54
CA MET A 179 16.17 6.45 -9.46
C MET A 179 15.42 5.12 -9.54
N THR A 180 15.01 4.70 -10.75
CA THR A 180 14.37 3.40 -10.99
C THR A 180 15.32 2.26 -10.60
N TYR A 181 16.60 2.37 -10.98
CA TYR A 181 17.60 1.33 -10.69
C TYR A 181 17.89 1.21 -9.20
N ARG A 182 17.97 2.32 -8.45
CA ARG A 182 18.10 2.30 -6.99
C ARG A 182 16.91 1.59 -6.33
N ALA A 183 15.69 1.83 -6.80
CA ALA A 183 14.51 1.15 -6.28
C ALA A 183 14.52 -0.36 -6.61
N ILE A 184 14.95 -0.75 -7.81
CA ILE A 184 15.18 -2.15 -8.19
C ILE A 184 16.23 -2.79 -7.28
N GLN A 185 17.34 -2.11 -7.04
CA GLN A 185 18.41 -2.58 -6.17
C GLN A 185 17.94 -2.81 -4.73
N ARG A 186 17.16 -1.88 -4.18
CA ARG A 186 16.50 -2.09 -2.86
C ARG A 186 15.60 -3.32 -2.88
N SER A 187 14.81 -3.49 -3.94
CA SER A 187 13.86 -4.60 -4.05
C SER A 187 14.51 -5.98 -4.07
N CYS A 188 15.72 -6.10 -4.56
CA CYS A 188 16.43 -7.40 -4.69
C CYS A 188 17.67 -7.54 -3.78
N GLY A 189 17.88 -6.58 -2.85
CA GLY A 189 19.04 -6.61 -1.95
C GLY A 189 20.39 -6.48 -2.66
N ALA A 190 20.45 -5.68 -3.74
CA ALA A 190 21.68 -5.32 -4.40
C ALA A 190 22.28 -4.03 -3.83
N VAL A 191 23.56 -3.75 -4.13
CA VAL A 191 24.18 -2.46 -3.79
C VAL A 191 23.42 -1.34 -4.49
N VAL A 192 23.05 -0.29 -3.75
CA VAL A 192 22.21 0.81 -4.25
C VAL A 192 23.08 1.93 -4.83
N ASP A 193 23.63 1.69 -6.03
CA ASP A 193 24.48 2.65 -6.76
C ASP A 193 23.75 3.38 -7.90
N GLY A 194 22.57 2.92 -8.27
CA GLY A 194 21.78 3.48 -9.38
C GLY A 194 22.22 3.00 -10.75
N VAL A 195 23.02 1.93 -10.84
CA VAL A 195 23.50 1.31 -12.08
C VAL A 195 22.90 -0.08 -12.25
N LEU A 196 22.23 -0.32 -13.37
CA LEU A 196 21.63 -1.63 -13.68
C LEU A 196 22.68 -2.57 -14.32
N GLY A 197 23.71 -2.89 -13.54
CA GLY A 197 24.80 -3.77 -13.96
C GLY A 197 24.48 -5.27 -13.82
N PRO A 198 25.41 -6.16 -14.27
CA PRO A 198 25.24 -7.62 -14.19
C PRO A 198 24.91 -8.12 -12.78
N LYS A 199 25.58 -7.59 -11.76
CA LYS A 199 25.33 -7.98 -10.33
C LYS A 199 23.88 -7.70 -9.92
N THR A 200 23.33 -6.53 -10.25
CA THR A 200 21.93 -6.20 -9.97
C THR A 200 20.99 -7.12 -10.75
N LYS A 201 21.29 -7.39 -12.01
CA LYS A 201 20.51 -8.29 -12.88
C LYS A 201 20.46 -9.72 -12.32
N THR A 202 21.58 -10.24 -11.84
CA THR A 202 21.65 -11.55 -11.16
C THR A 202 20.80 -11.58 -9.89
N LYS A 203 20.80 -10.52 -9.09
CA LYS A 203 19.96 -10.41 -7.89
C LYS A 203 18.46 -10.40 -8.23
N VAL A 204 18.07 -9.73 -9.31
CA VAL A 204 16.69 -9.77 -9.81
C VAL A 204 16.32 -11.18 -10.29
N GLN A 205 17.20 -11.85 -11.04
CA GLN A 205 16.98 -13.25 -11.44
C GLN A 205 16.80 -14.16 -10.23
N LYS A 206 17.65 -14.00 -9.20
CA LYS A 206 17.54 -14.77 -7.95
C LYS A 206 16.18 -14.53 -7.29
N ARG A 207 15.76 -13.27 -7.11
CA ARG A 207 14.46 -12.93 -6.54
C ARG A 207 13.29 -13.57 -7.32
N LEU A 208 13.35 -13.53 -8.65
CA LEU A 208 12.33 -14.17 -9.49
C LEU A 208 12.36 -15.69 -9.38
N LYS A 209 13.54 -16.29 -9.16
CA LYS A 209 13.72 -17.73 -8.94
C LYS A 209 13.18 -18.14 -7.57
N ASP A 210 13.49 -17.41 -6.51
CA ASP A 210 13.00 -17.63 -5.16
C ASP A 210 11.44 -17.52 -5.05
N GLN A 211 10.81 -16.92 -6.04
CA GLN A 211 9.36 -16.75 -6.16
C GLN A 211 8.72 -17.67 -7.23
N ASP A 212 9.44 -18.65 -7.74
CA ASP A 212 9.01 -19.65 -8.75
C ASP A 212 8.57 -19.07 -10.11
N PHE A 213 9.02 -17.82 -10.43
CA PHE A 213 8.75 -17.22 -11.75
C PHE A 213 9.86 -17.49 -12.77
N TYR A 214 11.08 -17.79 -12.32
CA TYR A 214 12.24 -17.96 -13.18
C TYR A 214 12.98 -19.27 -12.91
N LEU A 215 13.23 -20.06 -13.95
CA LEU A 215 13.90 -21.35 -13.85
C LEU A 215 15.28 -21.38 -14.51
N GLY A 216 15.70 -20.25 -15.11
CA GLY A 216 16.95 -20.14 -15.84
C GLY A 216 18.19 -19.92 -14.94
N PRO A 217 19.37 -19.73 -15.57
CA PRO A 217 20.62 -19.47 -14.86
C PRO A 217 20.65 -18.06 -14.26
N LEU A 218 21.44 -17.90 -13.21
CA LEU A 218 21.67 -16.60 -12.55
C LEU A 218 22.92 -15.92 -13.16
N ASP A 219 22.87 -15.63 -14.45
CA ASP A 219 24.00 -15.17 -15.27
C ASP A 219 24.10 -13.64 -15.43
N GLY A 220 23.10 -12.91 -14.93
CA GLY A 220 23.03 -11.45 -15.08
C GLY A 220 22.65 -11.01 -16.49
N ILE A 221 22.24 -11.93 -17.37
CA ILE A 221 21.80 -11.65 -18.74
C ILE A 221 20.26 -11.61 -18.77
N TRP A 222 19.69 -10.48 -19.14
CA TRP A 222 18.24 -10.32 -19.24
C TRP A 222 17.74 -10.68 -20.64
N GLY A 223 17.73 -11.98 -20.91
CA GLY A 223 17.09 -12.55 -22.09
C GLY A 223 15.56 -12.63 -21.95
N ARG A 224 14.91 -13.17 -23.00
CA ARG A 224 13.45 -13.34 -23.05
C ARG A 224 12.89 -14.09 -21.83
N GLY A 225 13.60 -15.11 -21.35
CA GLY A 225 13.18 -15.90 -20.17
C GLY A 225 13.08 -15.06 -18.90
N THR A 226 14.09 -14.27 -18.58
CA THR A 226 14.12 -13.38 -17.40
C THR A 226 13.03 -12.31 -17.51
N ILE A 227 12.86 -11.69 -18.68
CA ILE A 227 11.84 -10.64 -18.86
C ILE A 227 10.43 -11.20 -18.80
N SER A 228 10.17 -12.37 -19.39
CA SER A 228 8.88 -13.05 -19.24
C SER A 228 8.56 -13.41 -17.80
N ALA A 229 9.56 -13.85 -17.04
CA ALA A 229 9.42 -14.11 -15.60
C ALA A 229 9.05 -12.85 -14.82
N LEU A 230 9.74 -11.74 -15.09
CA LEU A 230 9.41 -10.44 -14.51
C LEU A 230 7.97 -10.01 -14.85
N GLN A 231 7.56 -10.12 -16.10
CA GLN A 231 6.20 -9.77 -16.54
C GLN A 231 5.14 -10.62 -15.82
N ARG A 232 5.39 -11.93 -15.63
CA ARG A 232 4.50 -12.80 -14.84
C ARG A 232 4.43 -12.38 -13.37
N ALA A 233 5.56 -12.09 -12.75
CA ALA A 233 5.64 -11.62 -11.37
C ALA A 233 4.88 -10.31 -11.17
N LEU A 234 5.08 -9.33 -12.06
CA LEU A 234 4.38 -8.05 -12.05
C LEU A 234 2.87 -8.20 -12.24
N ASN A 235 2.42 -9.12 -13.10
CA ASN A 235 0.99 -9.41 -13.30
C ASN A 235 0.32 -10.02 -12.06
N LYS A 236 1.08 -10.71 -11.22
CA LYS A 236 0.61 -11.30 -9.96
C LYS A 236 0.86 -10.43 -8.73
N ASN A 237 1.42 -9.21 -8.90
CA ASN A 237 1.82 -8.32 -7.81
C ASN A 237 2.81 -8.96 -6.82
N HIS A 238 3.69 -9.83 -7.30
CA HIS A 238 4.66 -10.58 -6.51
C HIS A 238 6.11 -10.05 -6.63
N TYR A 239 6.31 -8.88 -7.21
CA TYR A 239 7.65 -8.30 -7.35
C TYR A 239 7.98 -7.34 -6.23
#